data_cf98ddfa48c90287968d7cac1f8a19bb
#
_entry.id   cf98ddfa48c90287968d7cac1f8a19bb
#
_cell.length_a   1.000
_cell.length_b   1.000
_cell.length_c   1.000
_cell.angle_alpha   90.00
_cell.angle_beta   90.00
_cell.angle_gamma   90.00
#
_symmetry.space_group_name_H-M   'P 1'
#
loop_
_entity.id
_entity.type
_entity.pdbx_description
1 polymer ?
#
loop_
_entity_poly.entity_id
_entity_poly.type
_entity_poly.pdbx_seq_one_letter_code
_entity_poly.pdbx_strand_id
1 'polypeptide(L)'
;MKKRLQRCALAVPATSTRFFEKAALGAADSIFLDLEDAIAPARKAHARAEAIRALKEVDWGHKLLSVRVNGLDTAWALEDIVDVARNCPRLDMILLPKTSTAMDVKFVDQILTLIERETHRDKKIGIEVLIETAQGVANAESIACSSPRLEAMVFGVGDYTVEMQ
;
A
#
# COMPACT_ATOMS: atom_id res chain seq x y z
N MET A 1 -16.35 -8.50 -4.11
CA MET A 1 -14.95 -8.33 -4.63
C MET A 1 -14.41 -9.67 -5.12
N LYS A 2 -13.55 -9.68 -6.16
CA LYS A 2 -12.87 -10.92 -6.61
C LYS A 2 -11.81 -11.28 -5.57
N LYS A 3 -11.83 -12.53 -5.06
CA LYS A 3 -10.79 -13.00 -4.14
C LYS A 3 -9.44 -12.99 -4.86
N ARG A 4 -8.45 -12.35 -4.25
CA ARG A 4 -7.05 -12.34 -4.71
C ARG A 4 -6.27 -13.36 -3.87
N LEU A 5 -5.62 -14.31 -4.55
CA LEU A 5 -4.79 -15.30 -3.86
C LEU A 5 -3.38 -14.73 -3.73
N GLN A 6 -2.90 -14.67 -2.50
CA GLN A 6 -1.58 -14.10 -2.18
C GLN A 6 -0.92 -14.97 -1.12
N ARG A 7 0.18 -15.62 -1.48
CA ARG A 7 0.98 -16.46 -0.59
C ARG A 7 2.29 -15.78 -0.21
N CYS A 8 2.85 -15.02 -1.16
CA CYS A 8 4.13 -14.35 -1.00
C CYS A 8 4.05 -12.93 -1.57
N ALA A 9 4.33 -11.95 -0.73
CA ALA A 9 4.49 -10.55 -1.11
C ALA A 9 5.98 -10.17 -1.04
N LEU A 10 6.50 -9.55 -2.08
CA LEU A 10 7.87 -9.06 -2.15
C LEU A 10 7.89 -7.54 -2.02
N ALA A 11 8.61 -7.05 -1.02
CA ALA A 11 8.89 -5.63 -0.84
C ALA A 11 9.99 -5.17 -1.80
N VAL A 12 9.76 -4.08 -2.52
CA VAL A 12 10.77 -3.45 -3.37
C VAL A 12 10.81 -1.95 -3.07
N PRO A 13 11.91 -1.41 -2.51
CA PRO A 13 12.05 0.02 -2.30
C PRO A 13 11.86 0.78 -3.61
N ALA A 14 10.98 1.76 -3.66
CA ALA A 14 10.62 2.45 -4.90
C ALA A 14 11.79 3.23 -5.54
N THR A 15 12.85 3.47 -4.78
CA THR A 15 14.11 4.05 -5.32
C THR A 15 15.07 3.03 -5.91
N SER A 16 14.76 1.74 -5.83
CA SER A 16 15.64 0.65 -6.28
C SER A 16 15.22 0.14 -7.66
N THR A 17 15.19 1.02 -8.65
CA THR A 17 14.67 0.78 -10.00
C THR A 17 15.27 -0.46 -10.69
N ARG A 18 16.54 -0.76 -10.41
CA ARG A 18 17.23 -1.97 -10.91
C ARG A 18 16.59 -3.30 -10.49
N PHE A 19 15.72 -3.27 -9.48
CA PHE A 19 15.06 -4.48 -8.99
C PHE A 19 13.67 -4.69 -9.56
N PHE A 20 13.08 -3.71 -10.26
CA PHE A 20 11.71 -3.80 -10.73
C PHE A 20 11.52 -4.97 -11.72
N GLU A 21 12.33 -5.04 -12.76
CA GLU A 21 12.25 -6.14 -13.74
C GLU A 21 12.55 -7.49 -13.09
N LYS A 22 13.54 -7.56 -12.21
CA LYS A 22 13.86 -8.78 -11.47
C LYS A 22 12.70 -9.23 -10.58
N ALA A 23 12.02 -8.30 -9.92
CA ALA A 23 10.84 -8.59 -9.10
C ALA A 23 9.66 -9.06 -9.98
N ALA A 24 9.47 -8.42 -11.14
CA ALA A 24 8.45 -8.82 -12.10
C ALA A 24 8.63 -10.27 -12.60
N LEU A 25 9.86 -10.67 -12.85
CA LEU A 25 10.21 -12.05 -13.30
C LEU A 25 10.28 -13.07 -12.15
N GLY A 26 10.30 -12.62 -10.90
CA GLY A 26 10.41 -13.49 -9.71
C GLY A 26 9.16 -14.31 -9.44
N ALA A 27 9.24 -15.23 -8.48
CA ALA A 27 8.17 -16.16 -8.14
C ALA A 27 7.11 -15.60 -7.19
N ALA A 28 7.26 -14.36 -6.67
CA ALA A 28 6.29 -13.76 -5.76
C ALA A 28 4.94 -13.53 -6.43
N ASP A 29 3.85 -13.79 -5.72
CA ASP A 29 2.49 -13.57 -6.22
C ASP A 29 2.13 -12.08 -6.25
N SER A 30 2.67 -11.34 -5.28
CA SER A 30 2.41 -9.91 -5.06
C SER A 30 3.72 -9.14 -4.93
N ILE A 31 3.71 -7.92 -5.44
CA ILE A 31 4.81 -6.96 -5.27
C ILE A 31 4.23 -5.72 -4.61
N PHE A 32 4.88 -5.22 -3.56
CA PHE A 32 4.60 -3.87 -3.14
C PHE A 32 5.83 -2.96 -3.30
N LEU A 33 5.59 -1.81 -3.93
CA LEU A 33 6.58 -0.75 -4.02
C LEU A 33 6.54 0.07 -2.73
N ASP A 34 7.67 0.18 -2.08
CA ASP A 34 7.76 0.78 -0.76
C ASP A 34 8.13 2.26 -0.82
N LEU A 35 7.28 3.11 -0.24
CA LEU A 35 7.51 4.55 -0.06
C LEU A 35 7.86 4.92 1.40
N GLU A 36 7.78 3.94 2.32
CA GLU A 36 7.89 4.18 3.76
C GLU A 36 9.32 3.94 4.27
N ASP A 37 9.53 2.96 5.12
CA ASP A 37 10.76 2.77 5.91
C ASP A 37 12.03 2.62 5.08
N ALA A 38 11.94 2.00 3.91
CA ALA A 38 13.09 1.85 3.03
C ALA A 38 13.53 3.16 2.35
N ILE A 39 12.82 4.27 2.56
CA ILE A 39 13.02 5.53 1.83
C ILE A 39 13.33 6.67 2.80
N ALA A 40 14.51 7.26 2.66
CA ALA A 40 14.90 8.44 3.44
C ALA A 40 13.93 9.63 3.19
N PRO A 41 13.66 10.49 4.21
CA PRO A 41 12.72 11.60 4.10
C PRO A 41 12.95 12.51 2.88
N ALA A 42 14.18 12.88 2.59
CA ALA A 42 14.52 13.74 1.45
C ALA A 42 14.25 13.09 0.07
N ARG A 43 13.95 11.79 0.03
CA ARG A 43 13.71 11.06 -1.20
C ARG A 43 12.25 10.61 -1.38
N LYS A 44 11.36 10.93 -0.46
CA LYS A 44 9.96 10.48 -0.49
C LYS A 44 9.24 10.88 -1.79
N ALA A 45 9.32 12.14 -2.20
CA ALA A 45 8.70 12.61 -3.45
C ALA A 45 9.32 11.92 -4.69
N HIS A 46 10.63 11.72 -4.72
CA HIS A 46 11.30 10.98 -5.79
C HIS A 46 10.84 9.51 -5.84
N ALA A 47 10.76 8.85 -4.69
CA ALA A 47 10.30 7.46 -4.59
C ALA A 47 8.87 7.31 -5.11
N ARG A 48 7.97 8.23 -4.77
CA ARG A 48 6.59 8.26 -5.30
C ARG A 48 6.57 8.37 -6.82
N ALA A 49 7.34 9.28 -7.39
CA ALA A 49 7.45 9.43 -8.84
C ALA A 49 7.96 8.14 -9.52
N GLU A 50 8.99 7.51 -8.95
CA GLU A 50 9.52 6.23 -9.45
C GLU A 50 8.51 5.07 -9.32
N ALA A 51 7.76 5.00 -8.22
CA ALA A 51 6.70 4.00 -8.07
C ALA A 51 5.61 4.16 -9.15
N ILE A 52 5.17 5.40 -9.40
CA ILE A 52 4.18 5.71 -10.45
C ILE A 52 4.74 5.32 -11.82
N ARG A 53 5.98 5.65 -12.11
CA ARG A 53 6.64 5.29 -13.37
C ARG A 53 6.71 3.77 -13.53
N ALA A 54 7.17 3.05 -12.50
CA ALA A 54 7.29 1.60 -12.51
C ALA A 54 5.94 0.90 -12.74
N LEU A 55 4.86 1.38 -12.09
CA LEU A 55 3.52 0.82 -12.27
C LEU A 55 2.94 1.03 -13.67
N LYS A 56 3.45 2.02 -14.42
CA LYS A 56 3.04 2.32 -15.80
C LYS A 56 3.89 1.60 -16.85
N GLU A 57 5.19 1.50 -16.62
CA GLU A 57 6.16 1.15 -17.66
C GLU A 57 6.67 -0.29 -17.57
N VAL A 58 6.73 -0.87 -16.37
CA VAL A 58 7.23 -2.25 -16.19
C VAL A 58 6.12 -3.24 -16.48
N ASP A 59 6.44 -4.29 -17.23
CA ASP A 59 5.53 -5.43 -17.42
C ASP A 59 5.55 -6.34 -16.18
N TRP A 60 4.56 -6.14 -15.33
CA TRP A 60 4.37 -6.92 -14.11
C TRP A 60 3.61 -8.25 -14.33
N GLY A 61 3.20 -8.56 -15.55
CA GLY A 61 2.41 -9.74 -15.85
C GLY A 61 1.13 -9.83 -15.03
N HIS A 62 0.92 -10.97 -14.37
CA HIS A 62 -0.28 -11.25 -13.56
C HIS A 62 -0.12 -10.94 -12.07
N LYS A 63 0.99 -10.38 -11.64
CA LYS A 63 1.24 -10.10 -10.23
C LYS A 63 0.25 -9.10 -9.66
N LEU A 64 -0.08 -9.28 -8.39
CA LEU A 64 -0.76 -8.24 -7.62
C LEU A 64 0.22 -7.10 -7.33
N LEU A 65 -0.24 -5.89 -7.53
CA LEU A 65 0.58 -4.69 -7.35
C LEU A 65 -0.01 -3.80 -6.27
N SER A 66 0.77 -3.54 -5.24
CA SER A 66 0.43 -2.57 -4.21
C SER A 66 1.54 -1.54 -4.02
N VAL A 67 1.21 -0.47 -3.34
CA VAL A 67 2.17 0.54 -2.90
C VAL A 67 2.01 0.70 -1.40
N ARG A 68 3.10 0.50 -0.64
CA ARG A 68 3.14 0.87 0.76
C ARG A 68 3.38 2.36 0.83
N VAL A 69 2.34 3.09 1.21
CA VAL A 69 2.38 4.53 1.39
C VAL A 69 3.00 4.89 2.75
N ASN A 70 3.30 6.15 2.99
CA ASN A 70 3.72 6.61 4.30
C ASN A 70 2.54 6.60 5.29
N GLY A 71 2.82 6.47 6.59
CA GLY A 71 1.82 6.48 7.65
C GLY A 71 0.99 7.78 7.66
N LEU A 72 -0.28 7.68 8.07
CA LEU A 72 -1.22 8.81 8.09
C LEU A 72 -0.82 9.95 9.04
N ASP A 73 0.10 9.70 9.94
CA ASP A 73 0.73 10.66 10.85
C ASP A 73 1.84 11.49 10.19
N THR A 74 2.16 11.23 8.91
CA THR A 74 3.21 11.90 8.17
C THR A 74 2.68 12.92 7.17
N ALA A 75 3.53 13.88 6.79
CA ALA A 75 3.19 14.88 5.76
C ALA A 75 3.08 14.29 4.34
N TRP A 76 3.56 13.07 4.11
CA TRP A 76 3.63 12.47 2.77
C TRP A 76 2.42 11.60 2.43
N ALA A 77 1.70 11.09 3.43
CA ALA A 77 0.65 10.09 3.27
C ALA A 77 -0.43 10.48 2.26
N LEU A 78 -0.96 11.70 2.38
CA LEU A 78 -2.05 12.16 1.51
C LEU A 78 -1.62 12.22 0.04
N GLU A 79 -0.45 12.81 -0.23
CA GLU A 79 0.08 12.90 -1.59
C GLU A 79 0.42 11.51 -2.15
N ASP A 80 0.97 10.60 -1.34
CA ASP A 80 1.25 9.24 -1.77
C ASP A 80 -0.03 8.53 -2.23
N ILE A 81 -1.09 8.58 -1.42
CA ILE A 81 -2.38 7.94 -1.73
C ILE A 81 -2.98 8.54 -2.99
N VAL A 82 -3.06 9.87 -3.04
CA VAL A 82 -3.72 10.59 -4.14
C VAL A 82 -2.99 10.39 -5.46
N ASP A 83 -1.67 10.62 -5.47
CA ASP A 83 -0.89 10.57 -6.70
C ASP A 83 -0.82 9.15 -7.27
N VAL A 84 -0.58 8.16 -6.41
CA VAL A 84 -0.49 6.76 -6.85
C VAL A 84 -1.85 6.26 -7.33
N ALA A 85 -2.93 6.52 -6.60
CA ALA A 85 -4.28 6.08 -6.99
C ALA A 85 -4.75 6.73 -8.29
N ARG A 86 -4.47 8.03 -8.47
CA ARG A 86 -4.87 8.80 -9.67
C ARG A 86 -4.10 8.38 -10.91
N ASN A 87 -2.81 8.13 -10.78
CA ASN A 87 -1.92 7.97 -11.92
C ASN A 87 -1.63 6.52 -12.32
N CYS A 88 -2.03 5.52 -11.51
CA CYS A 88 -1.64 4.12 -11.74
C CYS A 88 -2.87 3.22 -12.00
N PRO A 89 -3.34 3.10 -13.26
CA PRO A 89 -4.48 2.23 -13.58
C PRO A 89 -4.25 0.75 -13.19
N ARG A 90 -2.99 0.31 -13.17
CA ARG A 90 -2.60 -1.07 -12.85
C ARG A 90 -2.55 -1.37 -11.34
N LEU A 91 -2.61 -0.33 -10.49
CA LEU A 91 -2.60 -0.50 -9.04
C LEU A 91 -3.75 -1.39 -8.57
N ASP A 92 -3.45 -2.39 -7.77
CA ASP A 92 -4.45 -3.29 -7.17
C ASP A 92 -4.84 -2.87 -5.76
N MET A 93 -3.88 -2.47 -4.93
CA MET A 93 -4.11 -2.13 -3.52
C MET A 93 -3.20 -1.00 -3.04
N ILE A 94 -3.66 -0.27 -2.03
CA ILE A 94 -2.81 0.52 -1.15
C ILE A 94 -2.49 -0.34 0.07
N LEU A 95 -1.22 -0.42 0.44
CA LEU A 95 -0.76 -0.99 1.71
C LEU A 95 -0.54 0.15 2.70
N LEU A 96 -1.41 0.22 3.71
CA LEU A 96 -1.40 1.26 4.74
C LEU A 96 -0.62 0.78 5.96
N PRO A 97 0.53 1.39 6.28
CA PRO A 97 1.31 1.03 7.47
C PRO A 97 0.70 1.66 8.73
N LYS A 98 1.12 1.18 9.89
CA LYS A 98 0.83 1.75 11.22
C LYS A 98 -0.65 2.02 11.47
N THR A 99 -1.51 1.18 10.88
CA THR A 99 -2.96 1.29 11.03
C THR A 99 -3.36 1.01 12.47
N SER A 100 -3.94 2.01 13.12
CA SER A 100 -4.24 1.97 14.56
C SER A 100 -5.74 1.98 14.85
N THR A 101 -6.57 2.47 13.93
CA THR A 101 -8.01 2.60 14.12
C THR A 101 -8.82 2.28 12.86
N ALA A 102 -10.11 1.96 13.04
CA ALA A 102 -11.06 1.82 11.93
C ALA A 102 -11.20 3.12 11.11
N MET A 103 -10.94 4.28 11.72
CA MET A 103 -11.01 5.57 11.03
C MET A 103 -9.91 5.72 9.98
N ASP A 104 -8.73 5.17 10.22
CA ASP A 104 -7.60 5.22 9.28
C ASP A 104 -7.99 4.56 7.95
N VAL A 105 -8.60 3.38 8.03
CA VAL A 105 -9.10 2.67 6.83
C VAL A 105 -10.24 3.42 6.15
N LYS A 106 -11.20 3.95 6.93
CA LYS A 106 -12.33 4.72 6.37
C LYS A 106 -11.88 6.00 5.68
N PHE A 107 -10.87 6.67 6.22
CA PHE A 107 -10.29 7.85 5.59
C PHE A 107 -9.69 7.53 4.22
N VAL A 108 -8.87 6.47 4.14
CA VAL A 108 -8.28 6.01 2.87
C VAL A 108 -9.38 5.56 1.89
N ASP A 109 -10.38 4.81 2.35
CA ASP A 109 -11.51 4.38 1.51
C ASP A 109 -12.25 5.56 0.87
N GLN A 110 -12.49 6.63 1.62
CA GLN A 110 -13.15 7.84 1.09
C GLN A 110 -12.31 8.51 0.02
N ILE A 111 -10.99 8.68 0.24
CA ILE A 111 -10.08 9.26 -0.75
C ILE A 111 -10.09 8.42 -2.03
N LEU A 112 -9.91 7.11 -1.91
CA LEU A 112 -9.91 6.20 -3.06
C LEU A 112 -11.24 6.25 -3.82
N THR A 113 -12.37 6.32 -3.10
CA THR A 113 -13.69 6.41 -3.72
C THR A 113 -13.85 7.70 -4.54
N LEU A 114 -13.34 8.83 -4.06
CA LEU A 114 -13.39 10.09 -4.79
C LEU A 114 -12.51 10.05 -6.05
N ILE A 115 -11.29 9.51 -5.93
CA ILE A 115 -10.36 9.40 -7.05
C ILE A 115 -10.89 8.42 -8.12
N GLU A 116 -11.45 7.30 -7.71
CA GLU A 116 -12.04 6.32 -8.65
C GLU A 116 -13.20 6.93 -9.46
N ARG A 117 -14.01 7.79 -8.83
CA ARG A 117 -15.07 8.55 -9.53
C ARG A 117 -14.51 9.59 -10.48
N GLU A 118 -13.51 10.36 -10.03
CA GLU A 118 -12.84 11.39 -10.82
C GLU A 118 -12.17 10.79 -12.07
N THR A 119 -11.52 9.64 -11.90
CA THR A 119 -10.75 8.98 -12.97
C THR A 119 -11.56 7.98 -13.79
N HIS A 120 -12.85 7.82 -13.50
CA HIS A 120 -13.73 6.83 -14.11
C HIS A 120 -13.15 5.41 -14.08
N ARG A 121 -12.58 5.04 -12.93
CA ARG A 121 -11.88 3.77 -12.77
C ARG A 121 -12.87 2.60 -12.63
N ASP A 122 -12.80 1.62 -13.53
CA ASP A 122 -13.66 0.44 -13.51
C ASP A 122 -13.31 -0.50 -12.35
N LYS A 123 -12.03 -0.65 -12.05
CA LYS A 123 -11.53 -1.55 -11.02
C LYS A 123 -11.26 -0.79 -9.72
N LYS A 124 -11.95 -1.18 -8.65
CA LYS A 124 -11.68 -0.62 -7.33
C LYS A 124 -10.28 -0.99 -6.81
N ILE A 125 -9.64 -0.02 -6.17
CA ILE A 125 -8.39 -0.21 -5.46
C ILE A 125 -8.72 -0.80 -4.09
N GLY A 126 -8.11 -1.94 -3.73
CA GLY A 126 -8.22 -2.55 -2.41
C GLY A 126 -7.39 -1.82 -1.36
N ILE A 127 -7.61 -2.16 -0.11
CA ILE A 127 -6.77 -1.73 1.02
C ILE A 127 -6.23 -2.98 1.71
N GLU A 128 -4.94 -2.99 1.94
CA GLU A 128 -4.24 -3.89 2.84
C GLU A 128 -3.65 -3.05 3.97
N VAL A 129 -3.65 -3.56 5.20
CA VAL A 129 -3.13 -2.80 6.35
C VAL A 129 -2.06 -3.57 7.08
N LEU A 130 -1.05 -2.85 7.60
CA LEU A 130 -0.12 -3.38 8.60
C LEU A 130 -0.64 -3.04 10.00
N ILE A 131 -0.86 -4.09 10.79
CA ILE A 131 -1.17 -4.00 12.22
C ILE A 131 0.15 -4.17 12.96
N GLU A 132 0.75 -3.05 13.33
CA GLU A 132 2.13 -2.99 13.83
C GLU A 132 2.30 -1.98 14.97
N THR A 133 1.17 -1.54 15.55
CA THR A 133 1.12 -0.72 16.75
C THR A 133 0.32 -1.42 17.83
N ALA A 134 0.59 -1.13 19.11
CA ALA A 134 -0.17 -1.67 20.24
C ALA A 134 -1.66 -1.32 20.13
N GLN A 135 -1.95 -0.08 19.71
CA GLN A 135 -3.32 0.37 19.49
C GLN A 135 -4.00 -0.38 18.33
N GLY A 136 -3.27 -0.63 17.23
CA GLY A 136 -3.78 -1.39 16.08
C GLY A 136 -4.15 -2.81 16.45
N VAL A 137 -3.31 -3.48 17.27
CA VAL A 137 -3.60 -4.82 17.80
C VAL A 137 -4.86 -4.80 18.67
N ALA A 138 -4.97 -3.84 19.59
CA ALA A 138 -6.14 -3.69 20.46
C ALA A 138 -7.44 -3.42 19.66
N ASN A 139 -7.35 -2.76 18.52
CA ASN A 139 -8.48 -2.38 17.67
C ASN A 139 -8.68 -3.30 16.45
N ALA A 140 -7.98 -4.43 16.37
CA ALA A 140 -7.94 -5.26 15.15
C ALA A 140 -9.33 -5.68 14.65
N GLU A 141 -10.28 -6.03 15.52
CA GLU A 141 -11.64 -6.39 15.14
C GLU A 141 -12.38 -5.21 14.49
N SER A 142 -12.29 -4.03 15.09
CA SER A 142 -12.94 -2.83 14.53
C SER A 142 -12.32 -2.40 13.21
N ILE A 143 -11.00 -2.57 13.05
CA ILE A 143 -10.30 -2.34 11.80
C ILE A 143 -10.78 -3.33 10.74
N ALA A 144 -10.85 -4.62 11.06
CA ALA A 144 -11.33 -5.66 10.13
C ALA A 144 -12.72 -5.40 9.57
N CYS A 145 -13.60 -4.80 10.37
CA CYS A 145 -14.98 -4.47 10.00
C CYS A 145 -15.16 -3.07 9.38
N SER A 146 -14.08 -2.31 9.19
CA SER A 146 -14.16 -0.87 8.89
C SER A 146 -14.59 -0.53 7.47
N SER A 147 -14.24 -1.35 6.48
CA SER A 147 -14.54 -1.10 5.06
C SER A 147 -14.64 -2.40 4.27
N PRO A 148 -15.59 -2.50 3.31
CA PRO A 148 -15.63 -3.62 2.37
C PRO A 148 -14.45 -3.63 1.39
N ARG A 149 -13.63 -2.58 1.38
CA ARG A 149 -12.42 -2.43 0.56
C ARG A 149 -11.20 -3.07 1.22
N LEU A 150 -11.26 -3.34 2.52
CA LEU A 150 -10.18 -4.00 3.26
C LEU A 150 -10.10 -5.47 2.82
N GLU A 151 -8.97 -5.86 2.20
CA GLU A 151 -8.76 -7.20 1.65
C GLU A 151 -7.87 -8.07 2.53
N ALA A 152 -6.92 -7.46 3.25
CA ALA A 152 -5.98 -8.18 4.11
C ALA A 152 -5.50 -7.31 5.28
N MET A 153 -5.17 -8.00 6.37
CA MET A 153 -4.49 -7.43 7.53
C MET A 153 -3.21 -8.23 7.76
N VAL A 154 -2.08 -7.58 7.78
CA VAL A 154 -0.76 -8.18 7.98
C VAL A 154 -0.22 -7.73 9.34
N PHE A 155 0.28 -8.66 10.14
CA PHE A 155 0.91 -8.33 11.40
C PHE A 155 2.37 -7.91 11.17
N GLY A 156 2.72 -6.68 11.52
CA GLY A 156 4.06 -6.10 11.40
C GLY A 156 4.87 -6.33 12.68
N VAL A 157 5.45 -7.51 12.84
CA VAL A 157 6.14 -7.91 14.08
C VAL A 157 7.31 -6.99 14.44
N GLY A 158 8.01 -6.42 13.46
CA GLY A 158 9.18 -5.56 13.68
C GLY A 158 8.82 -4.32 14.47
N ASP A 159 7.97 -3.46 13.93
CA ASP A 159 7.55 -2.20 14.56
C ASP A 159 6.76 -2.44 15.85
N TYR A 160 5.89 -3.47 15.85
CA TYR A 160 5.16 -3.84 17.06
C TYR A 160 6.07 -4.17 18.22
N THR A 161 7.13 -4.96 18.01
CA THR A 161 8.06 -5.31 19.10
C THR A 161 8.89 -4.12 19.57
N VAL A 162 9.21 -3.19 18.67
CA VAL A 162 9.90 -1.94 19.04
C VAL A 162 9.00 -1.05 19.92
N GLU A 163 7.71 -0.93 19.57
CA GLU A 163 6.77 -0.11 20.37
C GLU A 163 6.50 -0.71 21.76
N MET A 164 6.53 -2.05 21.88
CA MET A 164 6.18 -2.77 23.12
C MET A 164 7.33 -2.87 24.12
N GLN A 165 8.51 -2.29 23.87
CA GLN A 165 9.67 -2.32 24.78
C GLN A 165 9.48 -1.52 26.07
#